data_63f67d53c44fff8597982a23eccd38d2
#
_entry.id   63f67d53c44fff8597982a23eccd38d2
#
_cell.length_a   1.000
_cell.length_b   1.000
_cell.length_c   1.000
_cell.angle_alpha   90.00
_cell.angle_beta   90.00
_cell.angle_gamma   90.00
#
_symmetry.space_group_name_H-M   'P 1'
#
loop_
_entity.id
_entity.type
_entity.pdbx_description
1 polymer ?
#
loop_
_entity_poly.entity_id
_entity_poly.type
_entity_poly.pdbx_seq_one_letter_code
_entity_poly.pdbx_strand_id
1 'polypeptide(L)'
;MRSDYCGEINDKFIGKEVKVCGWVHRRRDHGGLIFLDLRDVSGIVQLVINPEIGESFKKAEQVRSEYVLQAVGKVNDRPDDAENLALTTGSIEIIVDELNVLNAAETPAFPLDNYTEVGEEVRLKNRTLDLRRETMQQNIKTRSKLTNNIRNFLEENNFLDIETPILTKATPEGARDYLVPSRTNSGNFFALPQSPQLFKQMLMISGFDKYFQIARCFRDEDLRADRQPEFSQVDIEASFVEEQDVMKFSEEMIKNVFKKTV
;
A
#
# COMPACT_ATOMS: atom_id res chain seq x y z
N MET A 1 5.44 -1.06 22.61
CA MET A 1 5.14 -0.01 21.63
C MET A 1 3.63 0.11 21.51
N ARG A 2 2.90 -0.45 20.53
CA ARG A 2 1.44 -0.60 20.57
C ARG A 2 1.06 -2.02 20.96
N SER A 3 -0.10 -2.23 21.59
CA SER A 3 -0.67 -3.56 21.79
C SER A 3 -1.63 -3.94 20.67
N ASP A 4 -2.40 -2.96 20.15
CA ASP A 4 -3.50 -3.17 19.22
C ASP A 4 -3.47 -2.14 18.08
N TYR A 5 -4.08 -2.52 16.96
CA TYR A 5 -4.29 -1.64 15.83
C TYR A 5 -5.60 -0.86 15.96
N CYS A 6 -5.61 0.40 15.51
CA CYS A 6 -6.75 1.31 15.66
C CYS A 6 -8.05 0.74 15.08
N GLY A 7 -8.02 0.25 13.84
CA GLY A 7 -9.21 -0.25 13.13
C GLY A 7 -9.62 -1.68 13.50
N GLU A 8 -8.84 -2.39 14.33
CA GLU A 8 -9.14 -3.76 14.76
C GLU A 8 -9.85 -3.81 16.11
N ILE A 9 -9.90 -2.67 16.84
CA ILE A 9 -10.60 -2.58 18.12
C ILE A 9 -12.11 -2.62 17.87
N ASN A 10 -12.80 -3.46 18.61
CA ASN A 10 -14.24 -3.69 18.50
C ASN A 10 -14.86 -3.98 19.88
N ASP A 11 -16.13 -4.29 19.92
CA ASP A 11 -16.92 -4.50 21.15
C ASP A 11 -16.31 -5.56 22.12
N LYS A 12 -15.52 -6.51 21.60
CA LYS A 12 -14.82 -7.52 22.44
C LYS A 12 -13.70 -6.91 23.30
N PHE A 13 -13.32 -5.68 23.01
CA PHE A 13 -12.32 -4.93 23.76
C PHE A 13 -12.93 -4.06 24.87
N ILE A 14 -14.25 -3.92 24.93
CA ILE A 14 -14.92 -3.11 25.95
C ILE A 14 -14.46 -3.53 27.35
N GLY A 15 -14.08 -2.54 28.13
CA GLY A 15 -13.53 -2.70 29.46
C GLY A 15 -12.04 -3.05 29.54
N LYS A 16 -11.38 -3.32 28.39
CA LYS A 16 -9.93 -3.63 28.37
C LYS A 16 -9.11 -2.37 28.17
N GLU A 17 -7.92 -2.36 28.73
CA GLU A 17 -6.91 -1.37 28.44
C GLU A 17 -6.21 -1.72 27.13
N VAL A 18 -6.02 -0.73 26.28
CA VAL A 18 -5.31 -0.83 25.00
C VAL A 18 -4.25 0.26 24.86
N LYS A 19 -3.22 -0.03 24.09
CA LYS A 19 -2.18 0.93 23.72
C LYS A 19 -2.14 1.05 22.20
N VAL A 20 -2.58 2.18 21.67
CA VAL A 20 -2.62 2.47 20.23
C VAL A 20 -1.58 3.51 19.84
N CYS A 21 -1.09 3.42 18.60
CA CYS A 21 -0.21 4.41 17.98
C CYS A 21 -0.71 4.73 16.58
N GLY A 22 -0.70 6.01 16.20
CA GLY A 22 -1.18 6.42 14.88
C GLY A 22 -0.98 7.91 14.62
N TRP A 23 -1.55 8.35 13.53
CA TRP A 23 -1.59 9.74 13.09
C TRP A 23 -2.95 10.36 13.42
N VAL A 24 -2.95 11.61 13.89
CA VAL A 24 -4.18 12.37 14.14
C VAL A 24 -4.84 12.72 12.81
N HIS A 25 -5.96 12.06 12.53
CA HIS A 25 -6.77 12.35 11.35
C HIS A 25 -7.61 13.60 11.54
N ARG A 26 -8.28 13.72 12.70
CA ARG A 26 -9.13 14.85 13.03
C ARG A 26 -9.09 15.14 14.53
N ARG A 27 -9.15 16.44 14.89
CA ARG A 27 -9.31 16.92 16.27
C ARG A 27 -10.59 17.71 16.38
N ARG A 28 -11.35 17.48 17.41
CA ARG A 28 -12.56 18.21 17.78
C ARG A 28 -12.49 18.57 19.26
N ASP A 29 -13.03 19.72 19.60
CA ASP A 29 -13.14 20.23 20.97
C ASP A 29 -14.64 20.48 21.25
N HIS A 30 -15.18 19.78 22.23
CA HIS A 30 -16.61 19.83 22.52
C HIS A 30 -16.84 19.74 24.03
N GLY A 31 -17.45 20.80 24.60
CA GLY A 31 -17.87 20.80 25.99
C GLY A 31 -16.72 20.61 27.00
N GLY A 32 -15.50 20.98 26.66
CA GLY A 32 -14.32 20.78 27.50
C GLY A 32 -13.65 19.40 27.34
N LEU A 33 -14.19 18.53 26.49
CA LEU A 33 -13.55 17.26 26.11
C LEU A 33 -12.82 17.44 24.76
N ILE A 34 -11.68 16.77 24.62
CA ILE A 34 -10.98 16.71 23.33
C ILE A 34 -11.20 15.34 22.71
N PHE A 35 -11.68 15.31 21.48
CA PHE A 35 -11.85 14.11 20.67
C PHE A 35 -10.79 14.08 19.59
N LEU A 36 -10.04 12.97 19.50
CA LEU A 36 -9.05 12.75 18.44
C LEU A 36 -9.43 11.49 17.68
N ASP A 37 -9.59 11.61 16.37
CA ASP A 37 -9.68 10.45 15.50
C ASP A 37 -8.24 10.02 15.17
N LEU A 38 -7.77 8.91 15.73
CA LEU A 38 -6.43 8.38 15.52
C LEU A 38 -6.46 7.32 14.43
N ARG A 39 -5.64 7.49 13.41
CA ARG A 39 -5.56 6.62 12.22
C ARG A 39 -4.28 5.82 12.20
N ASP A 40 -4.37 4.54 11.87
CA ASP A 40 -3.24 3.71 11.46
C ASP A 40 -3.54 2.95 10.16
N VAL A 41 -2.74 1.94 9.83
CA VAL A 41 -2.90 1.14 8.61
C VAL A 41 -4.19 0.32 8.55
N SER A 42 -4.79 0.03 9.70
CA SER A 42 -6.00 -0.78 9.84
C SER A 42 -7.29 0.03 9.78
N GLY A 43 -7.23 1.30 10.18
CA GLY A 43 -8.41 2.18 10.23
C GLY A 43 -8.27 3.31 11.23
N ILE A 44 -9.41 3.79 11.72
CA ILE A 44 -9.52 4.94 12.63
C ILE A 44 -10.22 4.51 13.91
N VAL A 45 -9.77 5.00 15.05
CA VAL A 45 -10.45 4.89 16.34
C VAL A 45 -10.58 6.27 17.00
N GLN A 46 -11.69 6.53 17.68
CA GLN A 46 -11.88 7.76 18.45
C GLN A 46 -11.21 7.62 19.82
N LEU A 47 -10.43 8.64 20.17
CA LEU A 47 -9.88 8.86 21.51
C LEU A 47 -10.68 9.97 22.17
N VAL A 48 -11.04 9.79 23.45
CA VAL A 48 -11.68 10.81 24.29
C VAL A 48 -10.73 11.18 25.40
N ILE A 49 -10.41 12.48 25.48
CA ILE A 49 -9.45 13.01 26.44
C ILE A 49 -10.19 13.96 27.39
N ASN A 50 -10.26 13.56 28.65
CA ASN A 50 -10.90 14.32 29.72
C ASN A 50 -9.94 15.34 30.33
N PRO A 51 -10.40 16.52 30.77
CA PRO A 51 -9.56 17.50 31.45
C PRO A 51 -8.90 16.97 32.73
N GLU A 52 -9.53 16.00 33.37
CA GLU A 52 -9.08 15.39 34.63
C GLU A 52 -7.72 14.69 34.55
N ILE A 53 -7.30 14.26 33.34
CA ILE A 53 -5.98 13.62 33.13
C ILE A 53 -4.83 14.62 33.02
N GLY A 54 -5.08 15.89 33.35
CA GLY A 54 -4.08 16.94 33.61
C GLY A 54 -3.06 17.14 32.49
N GLU A 55 -1.89 16.53 32.59
CA GLU A 55 -0.79 16.74 31.64
C GLU A 55 -1.09 16.18 30.25
N SER A 56 -1.75 15.03 30.15
CA SER A 56 -2.18 14.45 28.87
C SER A 56 -3.19 15.35 28.17
N PHE A 57 -4.08 16.00 28.90
CA PHE A 57 -5.04 16.96 28.35
C PHE A 57 -4.32 18.19 27.76
N LYS A 58 -3.35 18.78 28.48
CA LYS A 58 -2.53 19.90 27.98
C LYS A 58 -1.78 19.56 26.70
N LYS A 59 -1.29 18.31 26.59
CA LYS A 59 -0.68 17.81 25.35
C LYS A 59 -1.72 17.75 24.23
N ALA A 60 -2.93 17.25 24.51
CA ALA A 60 -4.01 17.15 23.53
C ALA A 60 -4.48 18.50 23.00
N GLU A 61 -4.46 19.56 23.79
CA GLU A 61 -4.76 20.94 23.35
C GLU A 61 -3.83 21.43 22.24
N GLN A 62 -2.58 20.99 22.26
CA GLN A 62 -1.55 21.39 21.29
C GLN A 62 -1.50 20.50 20.04
N VAL A 63 -2.18 19.35 20.07
CA VAL A 63 -2.20 18.40 18.97
C VAL A 63 -2.83 19.01 17.72
N ARG A 64 -2.21 18.75 16.57
CA ARG A 64 -2.69 19.13 15.24
C ARG A 64 -2.82 17.90 14.34
N SER A 65 -3.41 18.09 13.17
CA SER A 65 -3.52 17.05 12.15
C SER A 65 -2.15 16.44 11.84
N GLU A 66 -2.13 15.13 11.62
CA GLU A 66 -0.96 14.32 11.29
C GLU A 66 0.14 14.24 12.37
N TYR A 67 -0.07 14.77 13.58
CA TYR A 67 0.78 14.45 14.72
C TYR A 67 0.79 12.94 14.96
N VAL A 68 1.92 12.40 15.32
CA VAL A 68 2.07 10.97 15.68
C VAL A 68 1.90 10.83 17.18
N LEU A 69 0.91 10.07 17.57
CA LEU A 69 0.56 9.87 18.98
C LEU A 69 0.67 8.40 19.39
N GLN A 70 0.92 8.23 20.68
CA GLN A 70 0.64 7.00 21.42
C GLN A 70 -0.38 7.34 22.49
N ALA A 71 -1.44 6.56 22.57
CA ALA A 71 -2.45 6.67 23.61
C ALA A 71 -2.61 5.33 24.33
N VAL A 72 -2.73 5.40 25.65
CA VAL A 72 -3.12 4.28 26.53
C VAL A 72 -4.46 4.65 27.14
N GLY A 73 -5.39 3.74 27.15
CA GLY A 73 -6.71 3.99 27.71
C GLY A 73 -7.62 2.79 27.63
N LYS A 74 -8.82 2.95 28.19
CA LYS A 74 -9.83 1.91 28.29
C LYS A 74 -10.84 2.03 27.17
N VAL A 75 -11.17 0.91 26.53
CA VAL A 75 -12.21 0.86 25.50
C VAL A 75 -13.58 0.88 26.16
N ASN A 76 -14.43 1.79 25.71
CA ASN A 76 -15.81 1.93 26.15
C ASN A 76 -16.77 1.90 24.96
N ASP A 77 -18.04 1.57 25.23
CA ASP A 77 -19.13 1.81 24.29
C ASP A 77 -19.27 3.31 24.05
N ARG A 78 -19.53 3.69 22.82
CA ARG A 78 -19.91 5.04 22.49
C ARG A 78 -21.41 5.21 22.78
N PRO A 79 -21.87 6.37 23.32
CA PRO A 79 -23.29 6.63 23.47
C PRO A 79 -24.06 6.42 22.14
N ASP A 80 -25.28 5.87 22.20
CA ASP A 80 -26.09 5.51 21.01
C ASP A 80 -26.30 6.70 20.05
N ASP A 81 -26.46 7.90 20.60
CA ASP A 81 -26.64 9.16 19.83
C ASP A 81 -25.33 9.69 19.24
N ALA A 82 -24.18 9.14 19.63
CA ALA A 82 -22.84 9.51 19.16
C ALA A 82 -22.18 8.45 18.29
N GLU A 83 -22.86 7.33 18.02
CA GLU A 83 -22.35 6.27 17.17
C GLU A 83 -22.06 6.78 15.74
N ASN A 84 -20.92 6.36 15.15
CA ASN A 84 -20.53 6.74 13.80
C ASN A 84 -20.51 5.55 12.85
N LEU A 85 -21.64 5.33 12.17
CA LEU A 85 -21.82 4.23 11.23
C LEU A 85 -20.86 4.22 10.03
N ALA A 86 -20.14 5.32 9.79
CA ALA A 86 -19.15 5.40 8.72
C ALA A 86 -17.79 4.76 9.10
N LEU A 87 -17.58 4.45 10.37
CA LEU A 87 -16.36 3.81 10.87
C LEU A 87 -16.65 2.38 11.34
N THR A 88 -15.74 1.47 11.05
CA THR A 88 -15.80 0.08 11.57
C THR A 88 -15.72 0.01 13.11
N THR A 89 -15.13 1.02 13.72
CA THR A 89 -14.98 1.21 15.17
C THR A 89 -15.99 2.20 15.72
N GLY A 90 -17.05 2.48 14.98
CA GLY A 90 -17.98 3.58 15.27
C GLY A 90 -18.84 3.39 16.53
N SER A 91 -19.01 2.14 16.99
CA SER A 91 -19.71 1.79 18.23
C SER A 91 -18.86 1.99 19.49
N ILE A 92 -17.53 2.12 19.35
CA ILE A 92 -16.62 2.20 20.50
C ILE A 92 -15.77 3.45 20.49
N GLU A 93 -15.21 3.77 21.66
CA GLU A 93 -14.21 4.82 21.83
C GLU A 93 -13.19 4.42 22.90
N ILE A 94 -12.02 5.08 22.89
CA ILE A 94 -10.99 4.87 23.92
C ILE A 94 -10.98 6.07 24.84
N ILE A 95 -11.32 5.87 26.11
CA ILE A 95 -11.12 6.86 27.16
C ILE A 95 -9.65 6.85 27.53
N VAL A 96 -8.96 7.94 27.25
CA VAL A 96 -7.49 8.03 27.36
C VAL A 96 -7.08 8.30 28.81
N ASP A 97 -6.16 7.49 29.31
CA ASP A 97 -5.48 7.69 30.58
C ASP A 97 -4.12 8.36 30.39
N GLU A 98 -3.38 7.99 29.35
CA GLU A 98 -2.07 8.56 29.03
C GLU A 98 -1.95 8.90 27.54
N LEU A 99 -1.50 10.12 27.24
CA LEU A 99 -1.23 10.59 25.88
C LEU A 99 0.24 11.03 25.72
N ASN A 100 0.92 10.45 24.75
CA ASN A 100 2.27 10.81 24.37
C ASN A 100 2.33 11.30 22.93
N VAL A 101 2.88 12.50 22.71
CA VAL A 101 3.21 13.00 21.38
C VAL A 101 4.57 12.42 21.01
N LEU A 102 4.58 11.48 20.05
CA LEU A 102 5.80 10.84 19.55
C LEU A 102 6.52 11.74 18.54
N ASN A 103 5.73 12.46 17.73
CA ASN A 103 6.26 13.44 16.79
C ASN A 103 5.22 14.49 16.45
N ALA A 104 5.63 15.75 16.44
CA ALA A 104 4.83 16.86 15.95
C ALA A 104 5.05 17.03 14.45
N ALA A 105 3.97 17.16 13.69
CA ALA A 105 4.00 17.38 12.25
C ALA A 105 3.78 18.85 11.91
N GLU A 106 4.37 19.31 10.83
CA GLU A 106 3.97 20.56 10.19
C GLU A 106 2.57 20.40 9.55
N THR A 107 1.92 21.51 9.24
CA THR A 107 0.63 21.47 8.55
C THR A 107 0.78 20.82 7.19
N PRO A 108 0.01 19.74 6.86
CA PRO A 108 0.06 19.11 5.56
C PRO A 108 -0.23 20.06 4.42
N ALA A 109 0.40 19.85 3.26
CA ALA A 109 0.21 20.67 2.07
C ALA A 109 -1.24 20.63 1.52
N PHE A 110 -1.99 19.58 1.87
CA PHE A 110 -3.40 19.40 1.53
C PHE A 110 -4.08 18.46 2.55
N PRO A 111 -5.41 18.51 2.69
CA PRO A 111 -6.15 17.59 3.54
C PRO A 111 -6.01 16.14 3.08
N LEU A 112 -5.87 15.20 4.03
CA LEU A 112 -5.73 13.77 3.74
C LEU A 112 -7.09 13.05 3.75
N ASP A 113 -8.11 13.70 3.25
CA ASP A 113 -9.44 13.13 3.04
C ASP A 113 -9.62 12.62 1.60
N ASN A 114 -10.78 12.01 1.33
CA ASN A 114 -11.16 11.52 0.00
C ASN A 114 -12.05 12.51 -0.77
N TYR A 115 -12.41 13.64 -0.17
CA TYR A 115 -13.36 14.60 -0.73
C TYR A 115 -12.66 15.78 -1.42
N THR A 116 -11.47 16.16 -0.92
CA THR A 116 -10.72 17.28 -1.46
C THR A 116 -10.03 16.88 -2.75
N GLU A 117 -10.40 17.55 -3.84
CA GLU A 117 -9.68 17.41 -5.11
C GLU A 117 -8.33 18.13 -5.03
N VAL A 118 -7.28 17.37 -5.24
CA VAL A 118 -5.90 17.88 -5.24
C VAL A 118 -5.27 17.55 -6.58
N GLY A 119 -4.76 18.57 -7.26
CA GLY A 119 -4.10 18.43 -8.56
C GLY A 119 -2.92 17.44 -8.50
N GLU A 120 -2.71 16.71 -9.58
CA GLU A 120 -1.70 15.64 -9.66
C GLU A 120 -0.30 16.14 -9.35
N GLU A 121 0.09 17.32 -9.85
CA GLU A 121 1.40 17.91 -9.59
C GLU A 121 1.66 18.11 -8.09
N VAL A 122 0.68 18.62 -7.35
CA VAL A 122 0.78 18.85 -5.90
C VAL A 122 0.89 17.52 -5.17
N ARG A 123 0.13 16.50 -5.59
CA ARG A 123 0.17 15.15 -5.03
C ARG A 123 1.52 14.48 -5.27
N LEU A 124 2.07 14.57 -6.47
CA LEU A 124 3.37 14.00 -6.82
C LEU A 124 4.51 14.70 -6.06
N LYS A 125 4.44 16.02 -5.91
CA LYS A 125 5.41 16.80 -5.13
C LYS A 125 5.40 16.45 -3.63
N ASN A 126 4.23 16.05 -3.12
CA ASN A 126 4.03 15.65 -1.72
C ASN A 126 3.63 14.16 -1.62
N ARG A 127 4.33 13.29 -2.34
CA ARG A 127 3.94 11.89 -2.54
C ARG A 127 3.76 11.11 -1.25
N THR A 128 4.56 11.36 -0.22
CA THR A 128 4.45 10.70 1.09
C THR A 128 3.14 11.03 1.80
N LEU A 129 2.60 12.24 1.61
CA LEU A 129 1.28 12.62 2.12
C LEU A 129 0.17 12.00 1.26
N ASP A 130 0.28 12.06 -0.06
CA ASP A 130 -0.72 11.47 -0.97
C ASP A 130 -0.90 9.97 -0.70
N LEU A 131 0.19 9.25 -0.41
CA LEU A 131 0.16 7.82 -0.05
C LEU A 131 -0.53 7.53 1.31
N ARG A 132 -0.80 8.53 2.15
CA ARG A 132 -1.61 8.36 3.37
C ARG A 132 -3.10 8.43 3.11
N ARG A 133 -3.54 8.93 1.95
CA ARG A 133 -4.96 8.97 1.58
C ARG A 133 -5.48 7.54 1.42
N GLU A 134 -6.66 7.29 1.92
CA GLU A 134 -7.28 5.96 1.93
C GLU A 134 -7.35 5.34 0.53
N THR A 135 -7.77 6.12 -0.48
CA THR A 135 -7.83 5.68 -1.88
C THR A 135 -6.47 5.19 -2.39
N MET A 136 -5.39 5.92 -2.06
CA MET A 136 -4.04 5.53 -2.48
C MET A 136 -3.54 4.29 -1.74
N GLN A 137 -3.82 4.20 -0.44
CA GLN A 137 -3.50 3.00 0.34
C GLN A 137 -4.26 1.78 -0.18
N GLN A 138 -5.55 1.93 -0.49
CA GLN A 138 -6.35 0.86 -1.04
C GLN A 138 -5.82 0.39 -2.40
N ASN A 139 -5.42 1.31 -3.28
CA ASN A 139 -4.81 0.97 -4.57
C ASN A 139 -3.52 0.14 -4.40
N ILE A 140 -2.65 0.53 -3.46
CA ILE A 140 -1.40 -0.22 -3.18
C ILE A 140 -1.71 -1.60 -2.57
N LYS A 141 -2.64 -1.68 -1.62
CA LYS A 141 -3.09 -2.95 -1.01
C LYS A 141 -3.70 -3.88 -2.06
N THR A 142 -4.56 -3.35 -2.93
CA THR A 142 -5.18 -4.10 -4.03
C THR A 142 -4.13 -4.63 -5.01
N ARG A 143 -3.16 -3.80 -5.42
CA ARG A 143 -2.05 -4.23 -6.27
C ARG A 143 -1.23 -5.35 -5.62
N SER A 144 -0.91 -5.22 -4.33
CA SER A 144 -0.17 -6.23 -3.58
C SER A 144 -0.94 -7.56 -3.53
N LYS A 145 -2.23 -7.51 -3.20
CA LYS A 145 -3.11 -8.69 -3.15
C LYS A 145 -3.23 -9.37 -4.52
N LEU A 146 -3.43 -8.55 -5.58
CA LEU A 146 -3.52 -9.03 -6.96
C LEU A 146 -2.24 -9.76 -7.38
N THR A 147 -1.07 -9.15 -7.14
CA THR A 147 0.23 -9.75 -7.47
C THR A 147 0.45 -11.07 -6.74
N ASN A 148 0.08 -11.12 -5.44
CA ASN A 148 0.21 -12.35 -4.66
C ASN A 148 -0.75 -13.44 -5.15
N ASN A 149 -1.99 -13.10 -5.51
CA ASN A 149 -2.95 -14.07 -6.07
C ASN A 149 -2.50 -14.62 -7.43
N ILE A 150 -1.83 -13.80 -8.25
CA ILE A 150 -1.22 -14.25 -9.51
C ILE A 150 -0.10 -15.26 -9.21
N ARG A 151 0.82 -14.95 -8.30
CA ARG A 151 1.89 -15.87 -7.91
C ARG A 151 1.34 -17.21 -7.43
N ASN A 152 0.40 -17.18 -6.49
CA ASN A 152 -0.21 -18.39 -5.95
C ASN A 152 -0.86 -19.24 -7.05
N PHE A 153 -1.59 -18.61 -7.98
CA PHE A 153 -2.20 -19.33 -9.10
C PHE A 153 -1.15 -19.99 -10.00
N LEU A 154 -0.08 -19.28 -10.32
CA LEU A 154 0.98 -19.80 -11.19
C LEU A 154 1.77 -20.93 -10.51
N GLU A 155 2.09 -20.79 -9.22
CA GLU A 155 2.74 -21.85 -8.43
C GLU A 155 1.86 -23.11 -8.31
N GLU A 156 0.56 -22.95 -8.04
CA GLU A 156 -0.42 -24.04 -8.01
C GLU A 156 -0.51 -24.79 -9.35
N ASN A 157 -0.12 -24.14 -10.46
CA ASN A 157 -0.06 -24.72 -11.81
C ASN A 157 1.36 -25.15 -12.24
N ASN A 158 2.27 -25.27 -11.26
CA ASN A 158 3.66 -25.74 -11.43
C ASN A 158 4.54 -24.80 -12.27
N PHE A 159 4.26 -23.50 -12.31
CA PHE A 159 5.18 -22.50 -12.83
C PHE A 159 6.21 -22.15 -11.78
N LEU A 160 7.45 -21.97 -12.19
CA LEU A 160 8.56 -21.54 -11.33
C LEU A 160 8.74 -20.02 -11.43
N ASP A 161 8.75 -19.33 -10.28
CA ASP A 161 9.11 -17.91 -10.21
C ASP A 161 10.63 -17.78 -10.29
N ILE A 162 11.14 -17.29 -11.42
CA ILE A 162 12.58 -17.18 -11.67
C ILE A 162 12.93 -15.73 -12.00
N GLU A 163 13.74 -15.10 -11.15
CA GLU A 163 14.27 -13.77 -11.41
C GLU A 163 15.35 -13.79 -12.49
N THR A 164 15.23 -12.87 -13.44
CA THR A 164 16.19 -12.69 -14.53
C THR A 164 17.00 -11.40 -14.34
N PRO A 165 18.23 -11.32 -14.90
CA PRO A 165 19.04 -10.11 -14.79
C PRO A 165 18.37 -8.87 -15.37
N ILE A 166 18.53 -7.73 -14.67
CA ILE A 166 18.06 -6.40 -15.15
C ILE A 166 19.17 -5.68 -15.93
N LEU A 167 20.45 -5.84 -15.54
CA LEU A 167 21.58 -5.33 -16.33
C LEU A 167 21.92 -6.33 -17.41
N THR A 168 21.43 -6.08 -18.62
CA THR A 168 21.54 -7.03 -19.74
C THR A 168 22.27 -6.44 -20.94
N LYS A 169 22.38 -7.20 -21.99
CA LYS A 169 22.76 -6.72 -23.32
C LYS A 169 21.53 -6.17 -24.03
N ALA A 170 21.71 -5.13 -24.84
CA ALA A 170 20.65 -4.61 -25.70
C ALA A 170 20.06 -5.70 -26.59
N THR A 171 18.74 -5.75 -26.69
CA THR A 171 17.99 -6.71 -27.50
C THR A 171 17.04 -5.96 -28.46
N PRO A 172 16.90 -6.40 -29.72
CA PRO A 172 16.05 -5.72 -30.69
C PRO A 172 14.58 -6.11 -30.52
N GLU A 173 13.93 -5.61 -29.44
CA GLU A 173 12.53 -5.96 -29.11
C GLU A 173 11.49 -4.92 -29.57
N GLY A 174 11.89 -3.93 -30.39
CA GLY A 174 10.97 -2.97 -31.01
C GLY A 174 10.95 -1.58 -30.38
N ALA A 175 11.11 -1.44 -29.06
CA ALA A 175 11.32 -0.16 -28.39
C ALA A 175 12.80 0.22 -28.34
N ARG A 176 13.12 1.45 -27.94
CA ARG A 176 14.49 1.83 -27.59
C ARG A 176 14.81 1.38 -26.16
N ASP A 177 16.07 0.92 -25.99
CA ASP A 177 16.56 0.51 -24.68
C ASP A 177 17.07 1.72 -23.89
N TYR A 178 16.82 1.71 -22.57
CA TYR A 178 17.56 2.55 -21.64
C TYR A 178 18.96 1.98 -21.43
N LEU A 179 19.98 2.80 -21.65
CA LEU A 179 21.38 2.38 -21.55
C LEU A 179 21.99 2.82 -20.21
N VAL A 180 22.72 1.91 -19.59
CA VAL A 180 23.46 2.15 -18.35
C VAL A 180 24.96 2.05 -18.64
N PRO A 181 25.75 3.12 -18.51
CA PRO A 181 27.18 3.09 -18.76
C PRO A 181 27.90 2.10 -17.83
N SER A 182 28.81 1.30 -18.38
CA SER A 182 29.65 0.42 -17.58
C SER A 182 30.85 1.18 -17.03
N ARG A 183 30.95 1.26 -15.69
CA ARG A 183 32.10 1.90 -15.02
C ARG A 183 33.38 1.07 -15.18
N THR A 184 33.28 -0.24 -15.22
CA THR A 184 34.42 -1.17 -15.28
C THR A 184 34.92 -1.43 -16.69
N ASN A 185 34.07 -1.25 -17.72
CA ASN A 185 34.41 -1.46 -19.12
C ASN A 185 34.14 -0.19 -19.90
N SER A 186 35.14 0.69 -20.03
CA SER A 186 35.02 1.98 -20.71
C SER A 186 34.50 1.83 -22.15
N GLY A 187 33.53 2.65 -22.51
CA GLY A 187 32.89 2.63 -23.83
C GLY A 187 31.82 1.56 -24.03
N ASN A 188 31.55 0.73 -23.01
CA ASN A 188 30.49 -0.25 -23.06
C ASN A 188 29.29 0.13 -22.16
N PHE A 189 28.12 -0.40 -22.52
CA PHE A 189 26.85 -0.12 -21.85
C PHE A 189 26.11 -1.43 -21.56
N PHE A 190 25.42 -1.45 -20.45
CA PHE A 190 24.30 -2.36 -20.23
C PHE A 190 23.03 -1.74 -20.78
N ALA A 191 22.04 -2.57 -21.10
CA ALA A 191 20.69 -2.17 -21.39
C ALA A 191 19.72 -2.63 -20.28
N LEU A 192 18.70 -1.83 -19.98
CA LEU A 192 17.59 -2.28 -19.14
C LEU A 192 16.59 -3.08 -20.00
N PRO A 193 16.06 -4.22 -19.52
CA PRO A 193 15.27 -5.12 -20.35
C PRO A 193 13.90 -4.52 -20.69
N GLN A 194 13.51 -4.63 -21.95
CA GLN A 194 12.15 -4.33 -22.40
C GLN A 194 11.15 -5.42 -21.97
N SER A 195 11.64 -6.65 -21.88
CA SER A 195 11.02 -7.84 -21.32
C SER A 195 12.10 -8.88 -21.03
N PRO A 196 11.86 -9.93 -20.24
CA PRO A 196 12.82 -11.03 -20.04
C PRO A 196 12.82 -12.04 -21.20
N GLN A 197 12.45 -11.67 -22.41
CA GLN A 197 12.21 -12.55 -23.56
C GLN A 197 13.34 -13.53 -23.83
N LEU A 198 14.58 -13.06 -23.88
CA LEU A 198 15.73 -13.90 -24.17
C LEU A 198 15.97 -14.94 -23.06
N PHE A 199 15.85 -14.51 -21.81
CA PHE A 199 16.09 -15.35 -20.64
C PHE A 199 15.04 -16.45 -20.50
N LYS A 200 13.74 -16.13 -20.66
CA LYS A 200 12.68 -17.13 -20.57
C LYS A 200 12.78 -18.21 -21.66
N GLN A 201 13.17 -17.83 -22.87
CA GLN A 201 13.46 -18.81 -23.92
C GLN A 201 14.66 -19.70 -23.59
N MET A 202 15.72 -19.12 -23.02
CA MET A 202 16.86 -19.90 -22.52
C MET A 202 16.47 -20.89 -21.43
N LEU A 203 15.56 -20.49 -20.52
CA LEU A 203 15.03 -21.37 -19.47
C LEU A 203 14.27 -22.56 -20.07
N MET A 204 13.45 -22.35 -21.11
CA MET A 204 12.76 -23.43 -21.80
C MET A 204 13.76 -24.40 -22.44
N ILE A 205 14.78 -23.89 -23.14
CA ILE A 205 15.86 -24.71 -23.73
C ILE A 205 16.63 -25.49 -22.65
N SER A 206 16.74 -24.93 -21.45
CA SER A 206 17.39 -25.54 -20.30
C SER A 206 16.51 -26.56 -19.55
N GLY A 207 15.29 -26.80 -20.01
CA GLY A 207 14.39 -27.83 -19.47
C GLY A 207 13.55 -27.40 -18.26
N PHE A 208 13.37 -26.11 -18.03
CA PHE A 208 12.53 -25.62 -16.92
C PHE A 208 11.00 -25.72 -17.18
N ASP A 209 10.58 -26.07 -18.35
CA ASP A 209 9.20 -26.35 -18.76
C ASP A 209 8.18 -25.22 -18.57
N LYS A 210 8.04 -24.68 -17.36
CA LYS A 210 7.10 -23.59 -17.01
C LYS A 210 7.78 -22.54 -16.16
N TYR A 211 7.78 -21.31 -16.65
CA TYR A 211 8.39 -20.14 -16.02
C TYR A 211 7.38 -19.02 -15.87
N PHE A 212 7.50 -18.26 -14.79
CA PHE A 212 6.93 -16.93 -14.70
C PHE A 212 7.83 -15.97 -13.92
N GLN A 213 7.55 -14.68 -14.06
CA GLN A 213 8.14 -13.63 -13.26
C GLN A 213 7.21 -12.41 -13.24
N ILE A 214 7.12 -11.73 -12.10
CA ILE A 214 6.58 -10.38 -12.06
C ILE A 214 7.73 -9.42 -12.41
N ALA A 215 7.97 -9.27 -13.70
CA ALA A 215 9.15 -8.63 -14.24
C ALA A 215 9.04 -7.11 -14.25
N ARG A 216 10.13 -6.42 -13.90
CA ARG A 216 10.28 -4.99 -14.16
C ARG A 216 10.82 -4.78 -15.57
N CYS A 217 10.07 -4.00 -16.36
CA CYS A 217 10.37 -3.75 -17.76
C CYS A 217 10.53 -2.25 -18.04
N PHE A 218 11.36 -1.91 -19.03
CA PHE A 218 11.74 -0.55 -19.35
C PHE A 218 11.65 -0.33 -20.87
N ARG A 219 11.02 0.76 -21.31
CA ARG A 219 10.93 1.14 -22.72
C ARG A 219 11.07 2.63 -22.88
N ASP A 220 12.06 3.06 -23.64
CA ASP A 220 12.27 4.47 -23.98
C ASP A 220 11.40 4.83 -25.19
N GLU A 221 10.13 5.05 -24.93
CA GLU A 221 9.11 5.40 -25.90
C GLU A 221 8.36 6.66 -25.48
N ASP A 222 7.64 7.27 -26.43
CA ASP A 222 6.77 8.40 -26.15
C ASP A 222 5.66 8.01 -25.16
N LEU A 223 5.51 8.82 -24.12
CA LEU A 223 4.51 8.59 -23.08
C LEU A 223 3.10 8.81 -23.65
N ARG A 224 2.18 7.94 -23.22
CA ARG A 224 0.74 8.05 -23.46
C ARG A 224 0.02 7.95 -22.11
N ALA A 225 -1.27 8.22 -22.10
CA ALA A 225 -2.07 8.23 -20.87
C ALA A 225 -1.95 6.94 -20.04
N ASP A 226 -1.79 5.79 -20.69
CA ASP A 226 -1.73 4.45 -20.10
C ASP A 226 -0.32 3.81 -20.16
N ARG A 227 0.69 4.52 -20.64
CA ARG A 227 2.05 4.00 -20.80
C ARG A 227 3.04 4.74 -19.93
N GLN A 228 3.88 3.97 -19.25
CA GLN A 228 5.00 4.45 -18.45
C GLN A 228 6.31 3.86 -18.99
N PRO A 229 7.45 4.60 -18.89
CA PRO A 229 8.74 4.09 -19.33
C PRO A 229 9.24 2.93 -18.50
N GLU A 230 8.75 2.81 -17.28
CA GLU A 230 9.03 1.73 -16.35
C GLU A 230 7.71 1.13 -15.86
N PHE A 231 7.52 -0.18 -16.05
CA PHE A 231 6.28 -0.88 -15.71
C PHE A 231 6.54 -2.33 -15.29
N SER A 232 5.52 -3.00 -14.79
CA SER A 232 5.59 -4.41 -14.43
C SER A 232 4.79 -5.26 -15.40
N GLN A 233 5.34 -6.41 -15.78
CA GLN A 233 4.65 -7.45 -16.54
C GLN A 233 4.46 -8.69 -15.66
N VAL A 234 3.35 -9.40 -15.87
CA VAL A 234 3.27 -10.82 -15.57
C VAL A 234 3.84 -11.53 -16.79
N ASP A 235 5.07 -11.96 -16.70
CA ASP A 235 5.76 -12.63 -17.81
C ASP A 235 5.70 -14.14 -17.59
N ILE A 236 5.29 -14.88 -18.62
CA ILE A 236 5.04 -16.31 -18.55
C ILE A 236 5.65 -16.97 -19.79
N GLU A 237 6.23 -18.15 -19.61
CA GLU A 237 6.67 -19.01 -20.71
C GLU A 237 6.41 -20.47 -20.36
N ALA A 238 5.97 -21.26 -21.33
CA ALA A 238 5.73 -22.69 -21.15
C ALA A 238 6.14 -23.47 -22.39
N SER A 239 6.70 -24.66 -22.18
CA SER A 239 7.02 -25.63 -23.23
C SER A 239 5.82 -26.49 -23.57
N PHE A 240 5.81 -27.07 -24.78
CA PHE A 240 4.86 -28.10 -25.24
C PHE A 240 3.38 -27.67 -25.13
N VAL A 241 3.10 -26.38 -25.37
CA VAL A 241 1.72 -25.82 -25.36
C VAL A 241 1.36 -25.25 -26.72
N GLU A 242 0.08 -25.29 -27.04
CA GLU A 242 -0.51 -24.65 -28.22
C GLU A 242 -1.23 -23.35 -27.84
N GLU A 243 -1.63 -22.57 -28.83
CA GLU A 243 -2.32 -21.28 -28.64
C GLU A 243 -3.57 -21.43 -27.74
N GLN A 244 -4.34 -22.48 -27.93
CA GLN A 244 -5.58 -22.74 -27.17
C GLN A 244 -5.29 -22.99 -25.69
N ASP A 245 -4.18 -23.66 -25.37
CA ASP A 245 -3.77 -23.93 -24.00
C ASP A 245 -3.41 -22.62 -23.27
N VAL A 246 -2.66 -21.74 -23.95
CA VAL A 246 -2.29 -20.43 -23.42
C VAL A 246 -3.53 -19.56 -23.20
N MET A 247 -4.47 -19.52 -24.13
CA MET A 247 -5.71 -18.77 -24.02
C MET A 247 -6.54 -19.25 -22.82
N LYS A 248 -6.77 -20.55 -22.72
CA LYS A 248 -7.55 -21.16 -21.62
C LYS A 248 -6.91 -20.90 -20.27
N PHE A 249 -5.61 -21.15 -20.17
CA PHE A 249 -4.86 -20.90 -18.94
C PHE A 249 -4.91 -19.43 -18.50
N SER A 250 -4.74 -18.49 -19.43
CA SER A 250 -4.81 -17.07 -19.15
C SER A 250 -6.20 -16.64 -18.67
N GLU A 251 -7.26 -17.17 -19.29
CA GLU A 251 -8.63 -16.92 -18.89
C GLU A 251 -8.92 -17.45 -17.47
N GLU A 252 -8.47 -18.65 -17.16
CA GLU A 252 -8.61 -19.25 -15.83
C GLU A 252 -7.86 -18.45 -14.77
N MET A 253 -6.63 -18.02 -15.08
CA MET A 253 -5.83 -17.16 -14.20
C MET A 253 -6.57 -15.84 -13.89
N ILE A 254 -7.04 -15.15 -14.92
CA ILE A 254 -7.73 -13.85 -14.75
C ILE A 254 -8.99 -14.04 -13.90
N LYS A 255 -9.84 -15.04 -14.22
CA LYS A 255 -11.05 -15.33 -13.44
C LYS A 255 -10.77 -15.63 -11.97
N ASN A 256 -9.75 -16.44 -11.70
CA ASN A 256 -9.33 -16.80 -10.34
C ASN A 256 -8.84 -15.57 -9.56
N VAL A 257 -7.98 -14.77 -10.18
CA VAL A 257 -7.39 -13.57 -9.58
C VAL A 257 -8.46 -12.53 -9.26
N PHE A 258 -9.38 -12.26 -10.19
CA PHE A 258 -10.51 -11.34 -9.93
C PHE A 258 -11.37 -11.84 -8.77
N LYS A 259 -11.79 -13.10 -8.77
CA LYS A 259 -12.60 -13.68 -7.70
C LYS A 259 -11.95 -13.59 -6.31
N LYS A 260 -10.61 -13.69 -6.24
CA LYS A 260 -9.86 -13.62 -4.97
C LYS A 260 -9.48 -12.19 -4.56
N THR A 261 -9.51 -11.23 -5.48
CA THR A 261 -9.03 -9.86 -5.25
C THR A 261 -10.15 -8.88 -4.99
N VAL A 262 -11.21 -8.96 -5.77
CA VAL A 262 -12.42 -8.14 -5.69
C VAL A 262 -13.53 -8.93 -5.01
#